data_a434a867ef0c2771e75590617ccb5bf7
#
_entry.id   a434a867ef0c2771e75590617ccb5bf7
#
_cell.length_a   1.000
_cell.length_b   1.000
_cell.length_c   1.000
_cell.angle_alpha   90.00
_cell.angle_beta   90.00
_cell.angle_gamma   90.00
#
_symmetry.space_group_name_H-M   'P 1'
#
loop_
_entity.id
_entity.type
_entity.pdbx_description
1 polymer ?
#
loop_
_entity_poly.entity_id
_entity_poly.type
_entity_poly.pdbx_seq_one_letter_code
_entity_poly.pdbx_strand_id
1 'polypeptide(L)'
;DFEKKYFNYPIINTTFIGHPVFHIKKRIKKNNYKYISFLLGSRENEINKLFDYFDKLEQYISSNKINYHIFIPTLPHLVDIIKFRTRNWKTVTFISSEIDLFDKYYDDVFISITCSGTASLEIAKRNIPQVVIYKLNFTTELILRHLVKVKNACLLNIISEKMIIPEVVNSQLTNRNL
;
A
#
# COMPACT_ATOMS: atom_id res chain seq x y z
N ASP A 1 20.09 -6.32 0.45
CA ASP A 1 21.54 -6.20 0.71
C ASP A 1 21.97 -4.81 1.21
N PHE A 2 21.18 -3.76 0.98
CA PHE A 2 21.50 -2.42 1.47
C PHE A 2 21.51 -2.33 3.01
N GLU A 3 20.72 -3.15 3.71
CA GLU A 3 20.65 -3.20 5.17
C GLU A 3 21.92 -3.82 5.79
N LYS A 4 22.57 -4.73 5.08
CA LYS A 4 23.75 -5.44 5.58
C LYS A 4 24.85 -4.48 6.06
N LYS A 5 25.05 -3.37 5.36
CA LYS A 5 26.05 -2.36 5.72
C LYS A 5 25.74 -1.62 7.04
N TYR A 6 24.46 -1.62 7.49
CA TYR A 6 24.03 -1.02 8.75
C TYR A 6 24.07 -1.98 9.94
N PHE A 7 24.07 -3.31 9.66
CA PHE A 7 24.08 -4.36 10.69
C PHE A 7 25.43 -5.07 10.78
N ASN A 8 26.46 -4.55 10.15
CA ASN A 8 27.79 -5.15 10.14
C ASN A 8 28.55 -4.79 11.44
N TYR A 9 28.05 -5.30 12.58
CA TYR A 9 28.78 -5.26 13.84
C TYR A 9 29.70 -6.47 13.97
N PRO A 10 30.90 -6.33 14.59
CA PRO A 10 31.89 -7.42 14.68
C PRO A 10 31.39 -8.68 15.41
N ILE A 11 30.23 -8.60 16.07
CA ILE A 11 29.64 -9.69 16.85
C ILE A 11 28.44 -10.35 16.14
N ILE A 12 27.90 -9.78 15.05
CA ILE A 12 26.68 -10.28 14.40
C ILE A 12 27.01 -10.69 12.97
N ASN A 13 27.02 -12.00 12.72
CA ASN A 13 27.08 -12.53 11.36
C ASN A 13 25.75 -12.33 10.63
N THR A 14 25.70 -11.42 9.68
CA THR A 14 24.52 -11.19 8.85
C THR A 14 24.67 -11.88 7.50
N THR A 15 23.72 -12.76 7.18
CA THR A 15 23.66 -13.42 5.87
C THR A 15 22.41 -12.93 5.11
N PHE A 16 22.61 -12.47 3.89
CA PHE A 16 21.49 -12.10 3.03
C PHE A 16 20.84 -13.39 2.47
N ILE A 17 19.59 -13.63 2.87
CA ILE A 17 18.80 -14.81 2.47
C ILE A 17 17.79 -14.48 1.35
N GLY A 18 17.79 -13.27 0.82
CA GLY A 18 16.79 -12.78 -0.11
C GLY A 18 15.55 -12.18 0.61
N HIS A 19 14.60 -11.73 -0.19
CA HIS A 19 13.35 -11.19 0.33
C HIS A 19 12.17 -12.04 -0.18
N PRO A 20 11.17 -12.39 0.68
CA PRO A 20 10.02 -13.21 0.28
C PRO A 20 9.28 -12.71 -0.96
N VAL A 21 9.33 -11.41 -1.23
CA VAL A 21 8.73 -10.80 -2.41
C VAL A 21 9.21 -11.42 -3.74
N PHE A 22 10.38 -12.02 -3.78
CA PHE A 22 10.91 -12.65 -5.01
C PHE A 22 10.10 -13.88 -5.44
N HIS A 23 9.38 -14.53 -4.52
CA HIS A 23 8.54 -15.69 -4.78
C HIS A 23 7.14 -15.32 -5.29
N ILE A 24 6.76 -14.05 -5.24
CA ILE A 24 5.46 -13.57 -5.70
C ILE A 24 5.41 -13.63 -7.24
N LYS A 25 4.32 -14.17 -7.76
CA LYS A 25 4.08 -14.24 -9.20
C LYS A 25 3.78 -12.85 -9.78
N LYS A 26 4.32 -12.59 -10.97
CA LYS A 26 3.87 -11.45 -11.77
C LYS A 26 2.47 -11.73 -12.30
N ARG A 27 1.59 -10.73 -12.27
CA ARG A 27 0.28 -10.85 -12.89
C ARG A 27 0.39 -10.93 -14.41
N ILE A 28 -0.59 -11.58 -15.03
CA ILE A 28 -0.76 -11.59 -16.47
C ILE A 28 -1.44 -10.28 -16.87
N LYS A 29 -0.85 -9.53 -17.80
CA LYS A 29 -1.49 -8.33 -18.36
C LYS A 29 -2.79 -8.70 -19.05
N LYS A 30 -3.88 -7.98 -18.72
CA LYS A 30 -5.21 -8.12 -19.32
C LYS A 30 -5.65 -6.77 -19.91
N ASN A 31 -6.60 -6.81 -20.83
CA ASN A 31 -7.21 -5.58 -21.37
C ASN A 31 -8.34 -5.05 -20.49
N ASN A 32 -8.99 -5.93 -19.71
CA ASN A 32 -10.11 -5.58 -18.83
C ASN A 32 -9.77 -5.95 -17.40
N TYR A 33 -9.60 -4.94 -16.57
CA TYR A 33 -9.44 -5.08 -15.12
C TYR A 33 -10.77 -4.81 -14.43
N LYS A 34 -10.97 -5.44 -13.27
CA LYS A 34 -12.23 -5.33 -12.51
C LYS A 34 -12.08 -4.57 -11.21
N TYR A 35 -10.87 -4.49 -10.67
CA TYR A 35 -10.65 -4.02 -9.32
C TYR A 35 -9.69 -2.84 -9.25
N ILE A 36 -9.95 -1.97 -8.28
CA ILE A 36 -8.96 -1.10 -7.66
C ILE A 36 -8.66 -1.71 -6.30
N SER A 37 -7.39 -1.97 -5.97
CA SER A 37 -7.08 -2.52 -4.65
C SER A 37 -6.70 -1.43 -3.66
N PHE A 38 -7.24 -1.56 -2.43
CA PHE A 38 -6.95 -0.68 -1.30
C PHE A 38 -6.19 -1.48 -0.24
N LEU A 39 -4.91 -1.20 -0.05
CA LEU A 39 -4.09 -1.78 0.98
C LEU A 39 -4.04 -0.82 2.17
N LEU A 40 -4.92 -1.07 3.14
CA LEU A 40 -5.18 -0.15 4.26
C LEU A 40 -4.09 -0.14 5.33
N GLY A 41 -3.17 -1.11 5.28
CA GLY A 41 -2.13 -1.33 6.28
C GLY A 41 -2.33 -2.63 7.05
N SER A 42 -1.32 -2.97 7.86
CA SER A 42 -1.28 -4.21 8.64
C SER A 42 -1.61 -4.02 10.13
N ARG A 43 -1.80 -2.77 10.55
CA ARG A 43 -2.10 -2.40 11.94
C ARG A 43 -3.32 -1.51 12.02
N GLU A 44 -4.14 -1.72 13.03
CA GLU A 44 -5.35 -0.93 13.25
C GLU A 44 -5.09 0.59 13.31
N ASN A 45 -4.00 1.00 13.94
CA ASN A 45 -3.61 2.42 14.00
C ASN A 45 -3.28 3.01 12.62
N GLU A 46 -2.73 2.23 11.71
CA GLU A 46 -2.47 2.65 10.32
C GLU A 46 -3.79 2.85 9.58
N ILE A 47 -4.68 1.87 9.70
CA ILE A 47 -6.03 1.92 9.13
C ILE A 47 -6.77 3.15 9.65
N ASN A 48 -6.80 3.37 10.97
CA ASN A 48 -7.50 4.50 11.58
C ASN A 48 -7.02 5.85 11.07
N LYS A 49 -5.72 6.01 10.81
CA LYS A 49 -5.15 7.27 10.31
C LYS A 49 -5.49 7.57 8.85
N LEU A 50 -5.64 6.54 8.04
CA LEU A 50 -5.76 6.66 6.59
C LEU A 50 -7.19 6.41 6.09
N PHE A 51 -8.06 5.86 6.91
CA PHE A 51 -9.38 5.40 6.48
C PHE A 51 -10.22 6.50 5.83
N ASP A 52 -10.19 7.72 6.38
CA ASP A 52 -10.92 8.86 5.81
C ASP A 52 -10.52 9.19 4.37
N TYR A 53 -9.27 8.89 3.98
CA TYR A 53 -8.82 9.07 2.60
C TYR A 53 -9.36 7.98 1.69
N PHE A 54 -9.42 6.74 2.18
CA PHE A 54 -10.07 5.65 1.45
C PHE A 54 -11.57 5.86 1.30
N ASP A 55 -12.24 6.40 2.31
CA ASP A 55 -13.66 6.81 2.22
C ASP A 55 -13.88 7.84 1.12
N LYS A 56 -13.01 8.86 1.03
CA LYS A 56 -13.09 9.88 -0.02
C LYS A 56 -12.83 9.30 -1.40
N LEU A 57 -11.88 8.39 -1.54
CA LEU A 57 -11.61 7.69 -2.80
C LEU A 57 -12.79 6.83 -3.22
N GLU A 58 -13.41 6.10 -2.28
CA GLU A 58 -14.63 5.34 -2.56
C GLU A 58 -15.78 6.25 -3.00
N GLN A 59 -16.00 7.36 -2.29
CA GLN A 59 -17.01 8.36 -2.65
C GLN A 59 -16.77 8.94 -4.05
N TYR A 60 -15.51 9.18 -4.41
CA TYR A 60 -15.15 9.63 -5.76
C TYR A 60 -15.47 8.55 -6.81
N ILE A 61 -15.11 7.29 -6.57
CA ILE A 61 -15.38 6.16 -7.46
C ILE A 61 -16.89 6.02 -7.65
N SER A 62 -17.67 5.99 -6.57
CA SER A 62 -19.11 5.79 -6.61
C SER A 62 -19.86 6.96 -7.24
N SER A 63 -19.49 8.20 -6.91
CA SER A 63 -20.14 9.42 -7.43
C SER A 63 -19.89 9.63 -8.91
N ASN A 64 -18.69 9.29 -9.40
CA ASN A 64 -18.34 9.39 -10.81
C ASN A 64 -18.72 8.14 -11.61
N LYS A 65 -19.40 7.16 -11.00
CA LYS A 65 -19.82 5.92 -11.63
C LYS A 65 -18.67 5.19 -12.33
N ILE A 66 -17.48 5.23 -11.71
CA ILE A 66 -16.29 4.55 -12.21
C ILE A 66 -16.54 3.04 -12.12
N ASN A 67 -16.47 2.34 -13.24
CA ASN A 67 -16.83 0.93 -13.34
C ASN A 67 -15.72 0.00 -12.84
N TYR A 68 -15.36 0.11 -11.57
CA TYR A 68 -14.47 -0.79 -10.87
C TYR A 68 -15.07 -1.19 -9.53
N HIS A 69 -14.78 -2.43 -9.11
CA HIS A 69 -15.00 -2.87 -7.74
C HIS A 69 -13.76 -2.58 -6.89
N ILE A 70 -13.93 -2.56 -5.58
CA ILE A 70 -12.82 -2.41 -4.65
C ILE A 70 -12.41 -3.77 -4.12
N PHE A 71 -11.11 -4.06 -4.13
CA PHE A 71 -10.52 -5.22 -3.48
C PHE A 71 -9.64 -4.79 -2.31
N ILE A 72 -9.92 -5.32 -1.11
CA ILE A 72 -9.19 -5.03 0.12
C ILE A 72 -8.55 -6.34 0.62
N PRO A 73 -7.30 -6.62 0.26
CA PRO A 73 -6.53 -7.67 0.91
C PRO A 73 -6.16 -7.22 2.34
N THR A 74 -6.35 -8.09 3.31
CA THR A 74 -6.10 -7.74 4.71
C THR A 74 -5.65 -8.95 5.53
N LEU A 75 -5.38 -8.74 6.82
CA LEU A 75 -5.05 -9.80 7.76
C LEU A 75 -6.32 -10.31 8.47
N PRO A 76 -6.36 -11.59 8.91
CA PRO A 76 -7.56 -12.18 9.51
C PRO A 76 -8.15 -11.35 10.64
N HIS A 77 -7.33 -10.83 11.54
CA HIS A 77 -7.77 -10.05 12.71
C HIS A 77 -8.30 -8.64 12.37
N LEU A 78 -8.13 -8.17 11.13
CA LEU A 78 -8.59 -6.85 10.67
C LEU A 78 -9.87 -6.93 9.83
N VAL A 79 -10.31 -8.12 9.45
CA VAL A 79 -11.46 -8.32 8.55
C VAL A 79 -12.72 -7.65 9.10
N ASP A 80 -13.04 -7.88 10.37
CA ASP A 80 -14.30 -7.40 10.96
C ASP A 80 -14.32 -5.89 11.13
N ILE A 81 -13.21 -5.29 11.53
CA ILE A 81 -13.12 -3.83 11.64
C ILE A 81 -13.23 -3.18 10.26
N ILE A 82 -12.62 -3.75 9.22
CA ILE A 82 -12.72 -3.22 7.87
C ILE A 82 -14.14 -3.37 7.33
N LYS A 83 -14.78 -4.52 7.50
CA LYS A 83 -16.19 -4.73 7.13
C LYS A 83 -17.12 -3.72 7.81
N PHE A 84 -16.91 -3.50 9.11
CA PHE A 84 -17.71 -2.52 9.84
C PHE A 84 -17.53 -1.11 9.30
N ARG A 85 -16.31 -0.70 8.98
CA ARG A 85 -16.02 0.64 8.46
C ARG A 85 -16.52 0.85 7.02
N THR A 86 -16.42 -0.16 6.18
CA THR A 86 -16.83 -0.10 4.77
C THR A 86 -18.32 -0.36 4.53
N ARG A 87 -19.11 -0.63 5.58
CA ARG A 87 -20.53 -1.03 5.46
C ARG A 87 -21.42 -0.05 4.70
N ASN A 88 -21.04 1.23 4.68
CA ASN A 88 -21.78 2.30 4.00
C ASN A 88 -21.23 2.62 2.61
N TRP A 89 -20.19 1.93 2.16
CA TRP A 89 -19.64 2.11 0.83
C TRP A 89 -20.64 1.65 -0.23
N LYS A 90 -20.76 2.43 -1.30
CA LYS A 90 -21.68 2.15 -2.40
C LYS A 90 -21.03 1.28 -3.47
N THR A 91 -19.73 1.35 -3.60
CA THR A 91 -18.96 0.54 -4.53
C THR A 91 -18.88 -0.90 -4.02
N VAL A 92 -19.12 -1.88 -4.90
CA VAL A 92 -18.97 -3.30 -4.56
C VAL A 92 -17.55 -3.57 -4.06
N THR A 93 -17.45 -4.06 -2.83
CA THR A 93 -16.17 -4.22 -2.13
C THR A 93 -15.96 -5.66 -1.70
N PHE A 94 -14.81 -6.23 -2.08
CA PHE A 94 -14.38 -7.57 -1.71
C PHE A 94 -13.24 -7.47 -0.68
N ILE A 95 -13.47 -8.02 0.51
CA ILE A 95 -12.49 -8.06 1.60
C ILE A 95 -12.07 -9.49 1.78
N SER A 96 -10.78 -9.78 1.69
CA SER A 96 -10.24 -11.12 1.89
C SER A 96 -8.96 -11.10 2.72
N SER A 97 -8.84 -12.11 3.59
CA SER A 97 -7.62 -12.44 4.32
C SER A 97 -7.01 -13.77 3.85
N GLU A 98 -7.58 -14.38 2.83
CA GLU A 98 -7.13 -15.66 2.27
C GLU A 98 -6.04 -15.41 1.24
N ILE A 99 -4.81 -15.76 1.60
CA ILE A 99 -3.62 -15.53 0.77
C ILE A 99 -3.73 -16.23 -0.59
N ASP A 100 -4.30 -17.43 -0.61
CA ASP A 100 -4.46 -18.23 -1.83
C ASP A 100 -5.39 -17.57 -2.86
N LEU A 101 -6.32 -16.72 -2.40
CA LEU A 101 -7.20 -15.95 -3.28
C LEU A 101 -6.56 -14.65 -3.79
N PHE A 102 -5.49 -14.17 -3.15
CA PHE A 102 -4.89 -12.88 -3.52
C PHE A 102 -4.39 -12.88 -4.96
N ASP A 103 -3.74 -13.93 -5.42
CA ASP A 103 -3.24 -14.02 -6.80
C ASP A 103 -4.38 -13.88 -7.81
N LYS A 104 -5.51 -14.54 -7.56
CA LYS A 104 -6.69 -14.46 -8.41
C LYS A 104 -7.27 -13.05 -8.50
N TYR A 105 -7.38 -12.34 -7.38
CA TYR A 105 -7.89 -10.97 -7.37
C TYR A 105 -6.88 -10.00 -7.97
N TYR A 106 -5.59 -10.12 -7.64
CA TYR A 106 -4.55 -9.24 -8.15
C TYR A 106 -4.38 -9.33 -9.67
N ASP A 107 -4.68 -10.45 -10.29
CA ASP A 107 -4.69 -10.58 -11.76
C ASP A 107 -5.68 -9.63 -12.43
N ASP A 108 -6.76 -9.25 -11.74
CA ASP A 108 -7.82 -8.38 -12.24
C ASP A 108 -7.74 -6.95 -11.66
N VAL A 109 -6.67 -6.60 -10.94
CA VAL A 109 -6.47 -5.25 -10.38
C VAL A 109 -5.90 -4.30 -11.42
N PHE A 110 -6.56 -3.17 -11.63
CA PHE A 110 -6.10 -2.08 -12.50
C PHE A 110 -4.96 -1.29 -11.84
N ILE A 111 -5.22 -0.77 -10.64
CA ILE A 111 -4.30 0.05 -9.86
C ILE A 111 -4.45 -0.27 -8.37
N SER A 112 -3.39 -0.09 -7.61
CA SER A 112 -3.39 -0.23 -6.15
C SER A 112 -3.13 1.09 -5.44
N ILE A 113 -3.94 1.37 -4.43
CA ILE A 113 -3.66 2.43 -3.48
C ILE A 113 -3.09 1.77 -2.22
N THR A 114 -1.83 2.04 -1.93
CA THR A 114 -1.10 1.32 -0.87
C THR A 114 -0.66 2.25 0.24
N CYS A 115 -0.73 1.77 1.48
CA CYS A 115 0.09 2.35 2.54
C CYS A 115 1.57 2.04 2.27
N SER A 116 2.45 2.88 2.78
CA SER A 116 3.90 2.63 2.73
C SER A 116 4.28 1.31 3.42
N GLY A 117 5.33 0.66 2.94
CA GLY A 117 5.90 -0.55 3.55
C GLY A 117 6.11 -1.68 2.56
N THR A 118 6.20 -2.90 3.09
CA THR A 118 6.46 -4.13 2.33
C THR A 118 5.39 -4.41 1.28
N ALA A 119 4.14 -4.02 1.53
CA ALA A 119 3.04 -4.18 0.59
C ALA A 119 3.32 -3.52 -0.76
N SER A 120 3.98 -2.35 -0.78
CA SER A 120 4.35 -1.68 -2.04
C SER A 120 5.35 -2.50 -2.87
N LEU A 121 6.25 -3.24 -2.23
CA LEU A 121 7.17 -4.16 -2.92
C LEU A 121 6.40 -5.32 -3.56
N GLU A 122 5.43 -5.86 -2.86
CA GLU A 122 4.58 -6.94 -3.37
C GLU A 122 3.81 -6.50 -4.61
N ILE A 123 3.15 -5.35 -4.55
CA ILE A 123 2.39 -4.78 -5.67
C ILE A 123 3.30 -4.51 -6.87
N ALA A 124 4.50 -3.96 -6.64
CA ALA A 124 5.48 -3.73 -7.70
C ALA A 124 5.96 -5.04 -8.33
N LYS A 125 6.23 -6.08 -7.52
CA LYS A 125 6.62 -7.41 -8.02
C LYS A 125 5.55 -8.04 -8.88
N ARG A 126 4.27 -7.79 -8.57
CA ARG A 126 3.13 -8.21 -9.39
C ARG A 126 2.98 -7.40 -10.67
N ASN A 127 3.78 -6.34 -10.86
CA ASN A 127 3.68 -5.41 -11.98
C ASN A 127 2.31 -4.71 -12.04
N ILE A 128 1.80 -4.31 -10.89
CA ILE A 128 0.56 -3.53 -10.75
C ILE A 128 0.94 -2.06 -10.55
N PRO A 129 0.37 -1.12 -11.32
CA PRO A 129 0.53 0.31 -11.04
C PRO A 129 0.04 0.61 -9.63
N GLN A 130 0.73 1.54 -8.95
CA GLN A 130 0.34 1.89 -7.59
C GLN A 130 0.61 3.35 -7.26
N VAL A 131 -0.14 3.85 -6.29
CA VAL A 131 0.10 5.11 -5.60
C VAL A 131 0.27 4.79 -4.12
N VAL A 132 1.31 5.34 -3.50
CA VAL A 132 1.54 5.18 -2.07
C VAL A 132 0.95 6.37 -1.34
N ILE A 133 0.09 6.12 -0.36
CA ILE A 133 -0.42 7.14 0.56
C ILE A 133 0.14 6.90 1.95
N TYR A 134 0.56 7.96 2.61
CA TYR A 134 1.18 7.84 3.93
C TYR A 134 0.90 9.05 4.82
N LYS A 135 0.53 8.79 6.07
CA LYS A 135 0.29 9.83 7.07
C LYS A 135 1.22 9.65 8.26
N LEU A 136 2.21 10.52 8.37
CA LEU A 136 3.08 10.60 9.54
C LEU A 136 2.36 11.27 10.71
N ASN A 137 2.71 10.91 11.94
CA ASN A 137 2.37 11.74 13.09
C ASN A 137 3.16 13.04 13.03
N PHE A 138 2.56 14.12 13.50
CA PHE A 138 3.20 15.46 13.49
C PHE A 138 4.59 15.43 14.14
N THR A 139 4.74 14.76 15.27
CA THR A 139 6.03 14.61 15.96
C THR A 139 7.07 13.86 15.13
N THR A 140 6.65 12.77 14.48
CA THR A 140 7.52 11.98 13.59
C THR A 140 7.89 12.77 12.34
N GLU A 141 6.97 13.54 11.78
CA GLU A 141 7.22 14.41 10.64
C GLU A 141 8.26 15.49 10.99
N LEU A 142 8.12 16.13 12.16
CA LEU A 142 9.06 17.14 12.63
C LEU A 142 10.47 16.57 12.81
N ILE A 143 10.59 15.40 13.41
CA ILE A 143 11.86 14.68 13.62
C ILE A 143 12.48 14.31 12.27
N LEU A 144 11.69 13.73 11.35
CA LEU A 144 12.19 13.32 10.03
C LEU A 144 12.63 14.50 9.18
N ARG A 145 11.93 15.62 9.24
CA ARG A 145 12.33 16.85 8.51
C ARG A 145 13.67 17.40 8.97
N HIS A 146 14.00 17.25 10.26
CA HIS A 146 15.21 17.84 10.84
C HIS A 146 16.40 16.87 10.93
N LEU A 147 16.14 15.57 11.13
CA LEU A 147 17.19 14.58 11.39
C LEU A 147 17.46 13.63 10.22
N VAL A 148 16.49 13.42 9.33
CA VAL A 148 16.63 12.42 8.27
C VAL A 148 16.35 13.06 6.91
N LYS A 149 17.38 13.09 6.05
CA LYS A 149 17.28 13.56 4.65
C LYS A 149 16.50 12.59 3.74
N VAL A 150 15.58 11.79 4.30
CA VAL A 150 14.78 10.84 3.50
C VAL A 150 13.64 11.62 2.85
N LYS A 151 13.70 11.76 1.54
CA LYS A 151 12.68 12.46 0.73
C LYS A 151 11.46 11.59 0.43
N ASN A 152 11.57 10.28 0.53
CA ASN A 152 10.57 9.31 0.08
C ASN A 152 10.15 8.39 1.24
N ALA A 153 8.89 7.97 1.26
CA ALA A 153 8.34 7.01 2.21
C ALA A 153 8.27 5.58 1.63
N CYS A 154 8.20 5.44 0.33
CA CYS A 154 8.16 4.16 -0.36
C CYS A 154 9.55 3.55 -0.47
N LEU A 155 9.69 2.29 -0.05
CA LEU A 155 10.98 1.58 -0.10
C LEU A 155 11.58 1.53 -1.51
N LEU A 156 10.77 1.37 -2.55
CA LEU A 156 11.26 1.35 -3.93
C LEU A 156 11.84 2.69 -4.36
N ASN A 157 11.22 3.80 -3.96
CA ASN A 157 11.74 5.14 -4.24
C ASN A 157 13.04 5.41 -3.46
N ILE A 158 13.14 4.89 -2.22
CA ILE A 158 14.36 4.98 -1.42
C ILE A 158 15.50 4.17 -2.06
N ILE A 159 15.24 2.94 -2.46
CA ILE A 159 16.23 2.04 -3.05
C ILE A 159 16.69 2.53 -4.44
N SER A 160 15.76 3.07 -5.23
CA SER A 160 16.06 3.58 -6.57
C SER A 160 16.63 4.99 -6.59
N GLU A 161 16.64 5.67 -5.44
CA GLU A 161 17.01 7.09 -5.29
C GLU A 161 16.22 8.04 -6.20
N LYS A 162 15.08 7.57 -6.71
CA LYS A 162 14.19 8.30 -7.64
C LYS A 162 12.74 8.03 -7.27
N MET A 163 11.86 8.99 -7.55
CA MET A 163 10.42 8.81 -7.43
C MET A 163 9.90 8.01 -8.63
N ILE A 164 9.91 6.69 -8.55
CA ILE A 164 9.37 5.78 -9.56
C ILE A 164 7.91 5.40 -9.27
N ILE A 165 7.48 5.53 -8.02
CA ILE A 165 6.11 5.33 -7.57
C ILE A 165 5.61 6.66 -7.00
N PRO A 166 4.46 7.18 -7.46
CA PRO A 166 3.86 8.37 -6.88
C PRO A 166 3.58 8.19 -5.38
N GLU A 167 3.95 9.19 -4.59
CA GLU A 167 3.69 9.23 -3.16
C GLU A 167 2.88 10.46 -2.80
N VAL A 168 1.85 10.28 -1.98
CA VAL A 168 1.04 11.37 -1.41
C VAL A 168 1.17 11.32 0.11
N VAL A 169 1.87 12.28 0.68
CA VAL A 169 2.27 12.26 2.08
C VAL A 169 1.69 13.46 2.83
N ASN A 170 1.12 13.22 4.02
CA ASN A 170 0.66 14.23 4.98
C ASN A 170 -0.17 15.39 4.38
N SER A 171 0.41 16.59 4.31
CA SER A 171 -0.26 17.80 3.83
C SER A 171 -0.65 17.76 2.36
N GLN A 172 -0.07 16.85 1.59
CA GLN A 172 -0.43 16.61 0.19
C GLN A 172 -1.70 15.75 0.07
N LEU A 173 -2.13 15.09 1.15
CA LEU A 173 -3.39 14.34 1.23
C LEU A 173 -4.57 15.33 1.30
N THR A 174 -4.77 16.10 0.27
CA THR A 174 -5.88 17.04 0.10
C THR A 174 -6.86 16.53 -0.94
N ASN A 175 -8.09 17.06 -0.94
CA ASN A 175 -9.10 16.69 -1.93
C ASN A 175 -8.69 16.97 -3.39
N ARG A 176 -7.63 17.76 -3.62
CA ARG A 176 -7.09 18.05 -4.97
C ARG A 176 -6.06 17.02 -5.42
N ASN A 177 -5.45 16.28 -4.50
CA ASN A 177 -4.36 15.35 -4.77
C ASN A 177 -4.77 13.88 -4.61
N LEU A 178 -6.02 13.63 -4.21
CA LEU A 178 -6.67 12.34 -4.17
C LEU A 178 -7.63 12.20 -5.35
#